data_5ab29bd208784eb77c3337d5ba0980b0
#
_entry.id   5ab29bd208784eb77c3337d5ba0980b0
#
_cell.length_a   1.000
_cell.length_b   1.000
_cell.length_c   1.000
_cell.angle_alpha   90.00
_cell.angle_beta   90.00
_cell.angle_gamma   90.00
#
_symmetry.space_group_name_H-M   'P 1'
#
loop_
_entity.id
_entity.type
_entity.pdbx_description
1 polymer ?
#
loop_
_entity_poly.entity_id
_entity_poly.type
_entity_poly.pdbx_seq_one_letter_code
_entity_poly.pdbx_strand_id
1 'polypeptide(L)'
;MQFLSYLINGISLGSVYALIALGYTMVYGIAKMLNFAHGDVIMIGSYVVFFAFGSAGMNPVLAIVLSMVVCTLLGVTVERIAYRPLREAPSLAVLITAIGVSYLLQQVAQLAWTSNPKSFTSVVAGLKPISLFDGQLTISVETVVTIIACVVIMAVLIWFVNNPPAGHAMLAVSEDRGAAQLMGVNVNATISLTFAIGSALAAVAGALLCSSYPTLQPTTGAMPGIKAFVAAVFGGIGSIPGAFLGGILLGIIENLSKAYISTQLSDAIVFLVLVVVLIVKPTGLLGKKVNVKV
;
A
#
# COMPACT_ATOMS: atom_id res chain seq x y z
N MET A 1 -23.05 0.08 20.77
CA MET A 1 -22.14 1.17 20.36
C MET A 1 -20.69 0.70 20.20
N GLN A 2 -20.12 -0.06 21.14
CA GLN A 2 -18.73 -0.54 21.05
C GLN A 2 -18.41 -1.33 19.76
N PHE A 3 -19.27 -2.26 19.35
CA PHE A 3 -19.10 -3.01 18.10
C PHE A 3 -18.99 -2.09 16.86
N LEU A 4 -19.84 -1.06 16.80
CA LEU A 4 -19.84 -0.10 15.68
C LEU A 4 -18.53 0.72 15.68
N SER A 5 -18.03 1.11 16.84
CA SER A 5 -16.73 1.78 16.98
C SER A 5 -15.59 0.89 16.47
N TYR A 6 -15.56 -0.40 16.87
CA TYR A 6 -14.56 -1.34 16.38
C TYR A 6 -14.65 -1.58 14.88
N LEU A 7 -15.88 -1.63 14.33
CA LEU A 7 -16.09 -1.79 12.89
C LEU A 7 -15.55 -0.58 12.12
N ILE A 8 -15.85 0.64 12.56
CA ILE A 8 -15.38 1.89 11.93
C ILE A 8 -13.86 1.99 11.99
N ASN A 9 -13.26 1.68 13.13
CA ASN A 9 -11.81 1.64 13.29
C ASN A 9 -11.19 0.54 12.40
N GLY A 10 -11.85 -0.60 12.25
CA GLY A 10 -11.46 -1.66 11.34
C GLY A 10 -11.50 -1.23 9.87
N ILE A 11 -12.54 -0.49 9.46
CA ILE A 11 -12.64 0.08 8.12
C ILE A 11 -11.52 1.12 7.90
N SER A 12 -11.22 1.96 8.89
CA SER A 12 -10.12 2.92 8.84
C SER A 12 -8.77 2.24 8.62
N LEU A 13 -8.44 1.27 9.46
CA LEU A 13 -7.21 0.47 9.33
C LEU A 13 -7.18 -0.27 7.99
N GLY A 14 -8.30 -0.87 7.60
CA GLY A 14 -8.48 -1.55 6.33
C GLY A 14 -8.31 -0.62 5.12
N SER A 15 -8.70 0.64 5.24
CA SER A 15 -8.49 1.65 4.19
C SER A 15 -7.01 1.95 3.98
N VAL A 16 -6.21 2.00 5.06
CA VAL A 16 -4.75 2.11 4.95
C VAL A 16 -4.16 0.89 4.25
N TYR A 17 -4.56 -0.32 4.67
CA TYR A 17 -4.12 -1.55 4.01
C TYR A 17 -4.55 -1.61 2.55
N ALA A 18 -5.75 -1.16 2.23
CA ALA A 18 -6.25 -1.08 0.85
C ALA A 18 -5.40 -0.15 0.00
N LEU A 19 -5.04 1.05 0.48
CA LEU A 19 -4.16 1.97 -0.23
C LEU A 19 -2.79 1.35 -0.54
N ILE A 20 -2.20 0.68 0.42
CA ILE A 20 -0.92 -0.02 0.24
C ILE A 20 -1.10 -1.20 -0.75
N ALA A 21 -2.17 -1.98 -0.60
CA ALA A 21 -2.49 -3.12 -1.44
C ALA A 21 -2.77 -2.72 -2.89
N LEU A 22 -3.34 -1.52 -3.13
CA LEU A 22 -3.48 -0.95 -4.48
C LEU A 22 -2.11 -0.74 -5.13
N GLY A 23 -1.11 -0.24 -4.40
CA GLY A 23 0.25 -0.12 -4.89
C GLY A 23 0.88 -1.47 -5.25
N TYR A 24 0.74 -2.49 -4.40
CA TYR A 24 1.18 -3.87 -4.69
C TYR A 24 0.48 -4.45 -5.91
N THR A 25 -0.84 -4.31 -5.98
CA THR A 25 -1.65 -4.84 -7.07
C THR A 25 -1.31 -4.19 -8.41
N MET A 26 -1.02 -2.89 -8.44
CA MET A 26 -0.57 -2.21 -9.65
C MET A 26 0.76 -2.78 -10.13
N VAL A 27 1.76 -2.87 -9.25
CA VAL A 27 3.10 -3.38 -9.61
C VAL A 27 3.02 -4.85 -10.04
N TYR A 28 2.41 -5.72 -9.22
CA TYR A 28 2.33 -7.14 -9.56
C TYR A 28 1.44 -7.41 -10.77
N GLY A 29 0.29 -6.73 -10.86
CA GLY A 29 -0.65 -6.90 -11.97
C GLY A 29 -0.01 -6.66 -13.33
N ILE A 30 0.90 -5.67 -13.43
CA ILE A 30 1.49 -5.22 -14.69
C ILE A 30 2.92 -5.77 -14.86
N ALA A 31 3.78 -5.62 -13.86
CA ALA A 31 5.16 -6.07 -13.95
C ALA A 31 5.34 -7.56 -13.64
N LYS A 32 4.34 -8.23 -13.03
CA LYS A 32 4.41 -9.63 -12.57
C LYS A 32 5.58 -9.90 -11.62
N MET A 33 5.97 -8.89 -10.85
CA MET A 33 7.09 -8.93 -9.92
C MET A 33 6.64 -8.54 -8.52
N LEU A 34 7.05 -9.29 -7.50
CA LEU A 34 6.78 -8.96 -6.10
C LEU A 34 7.76 -7.89 -5.62
N ASN A 35 7.23 -6.81 -5.04
CA ASN A 35 8.04 -5.71 -4.51
C ASN A 35 7.91 -5.64 -2.98
N PHE A 36 8.68 -6.44 -2.23
CA PHE A 36 8.66 -6.38 -0.76
C PHE A 36 9.25 -5.09 -0.20
N ALA A 37 10.06 -4.35 -0.97
CA ALA A 37 10.55 -3.03 -0.58
C ALA A 37 9.45 -1.95 -0.57
N HIS A 38 8.22 -2.27 -1.01
CA HIS A 38 7.10 -1.32 -1.01
C HIS A 38 6.75 -0.81 0.39
N GLY A 39 6.86 -1.67 1.42
CA GLY A 39 6.72 -1.27 2.82
C GLY A 39 7.74 -0.20 3.24
N ASP A 40 8.96 -0.29 2.74
CA ASP A 40 10.01 0.67 3.08
C ASP A 40 9.85 1.99 2.30
N VAL A 41 9.22 1.97 1.14
CA VAL A 41 8.79 3.22 0.46
C VAL A 41 7.74 3.95 1.30
N ILE A 42 6.83 3.23 1.98
CA ILE A 42 5.87 3.81 2.95
C ILE A 42 6.63 4.52 4.08
N MET A 43 7.63 3.85 4.66
CA MET A 43 8.48 4.39 5.71
C MET A 43 9.19 5.67 5.26
N ILE A 44 9.86 5.66 4.09
CA ILE A 44 10.51 6.85 3.53
C ILE A 44 9.51 7.99 3.33
N GLY A 45 8.33 7.69 2.77
CA GLY A 45 7.25 8.65 2.59
C GLY A 45 6.83 9.29 3.90
N SER A 46 6.69 8.50 4.95
CA SER A 46 6.37 8.99 6.30
C SER A 46 7.46 9.88 6.88
N TYR A 47 8.74 9.55 6.68
CA TYR A 47 9.85 10.42 7.10
C TYR A 47 9.88 11.75 6.35
N VAL A 48 9.61 11.75 5.05
CA VAL A 48 9.54 13.00 4.27
C VAL A 48 8.43 13.91 4.80
N VAL A 49 7.24 13.35 5.09
CA VAL A 49 6.14 14.15 5.69
C VAL A 49 6.52 14.61 7.09
N PHE A 50 7.16 13.76 7.91
CA PHE A 50 7.61 14.11 9.24
C PHE A 50 8.54 15.34 9.23
N PHE A 51 9.53 15.36 8.34
CA PHE A 51 10.45 16.49 8.26
C PHE A 51 9.83 17.71 7.60
N ALA A 52 9.05 17.54 6.52
CA ALA A 52 8.44 18.66 5.81
C ALA A 52 7.33 19.34 6.62
N PHE A 53 6.43 18.57 7.21
CA PHE A 53 5.32 19.10 8.00
C PHE A 53 5.71 19.35 9.46
N GLY A 54 6.26 18.32 10.14
CA GLY A 54 6.52 18.40 11.59
C GLY A 54 7.71 19.28 11.94
N SER A 55 8.79 19.28 11.15
CA SER A 55 10.02 20.03 11.47
C SER A 55 10.10 21.36 10.73
N ALA A 56 9.74 21.41 9.43
CA ALA A 56 9.83 22.62 8.62
C ALA A 56 8.54 23.47 8.62
N GLY A 57 7.44 23.00 9.26
CA GLY A 57 6.18 23.74 9.34
C GLY A 57 5.46 23.93 7.99
N MET A 58 5.76 23.08 6.99
CA MET A 58 5.16 23.14 5.67
C MET A 58 3.67 22.79 5.75
N ASN A 59 2.86 23.34 4.84
CA ASN A 59 1.46 22.95 4.73
C ASN A 59 1.32 21.43 4.53
N PRO A 60 0.39 20.74 5.25
CA PRO A 60 0.24 19.27 5.19
C PRO A 60 0.07 18.74 3.78
N VAL A 61 -0.70 19.41 2.93
CA VAL A 61 -0.93 19.01 1.54
C VAL A 61 0.36 19.08 0.73
N LEU A 62 1.14 20.16 0.89
CA LEU A 62 2.44 20.30 0.22
C LEU A 62 3.45 19.25 0.70
N ALA A 63 3.44 18.92 2.00
CA ALA A 63 4.30 17.88 2.57
C ALA A 63 3.97 16.49 1.98
N ILE A 64 2.68 16.17 1.80
CA ILE A 64 2.24 14.93 1.15
C ILE A 64 2.67 14.92 -0.32
N VAL A 65 2.47 16.01 -1.07
CA VAL A 65 2.89 16.11 -2.47
C VAL A 65 4.40 15.95 -2.61
N LEU A 66 5.19 16.59 -1.74
CA LEU A 66 6.64 16.41 -1.70
C LEU A 66 7.02 14.95 -1.44
N SER A 67 6.35 14.32 -0.49
CA SER A 67 6.53 12.89 -0.18
C SER A 67 6.22 12.02 -1.39
N MET A 68 5.13 12.28 -2.10
CA MET A 68 4.78 11.57 -3.34
C MET A 68 5.88 11.71 -4.40
N VAL A 69 6.43 12.90 -4.59
CA VAL A 69 7.52 13.13 -5.56
C VAL A 69 8.77 12.35 -5.16
N VAL A 70 9.20 12.44 -3.89
CA VAL A 70 10.39 11.72 -3.40
C VAL A 70 10.20 10.21 -3.50
N CYS A 71 9.05 9.68 -3.09
CA CYS A 71 8.77 8.24 -3.18
C CYS A 71 8.66 7.77 -4.64
N THR A 72 8.10 8.58 -5.53
CA THR A 72 8.06 8.30 -6.97
C THR A 72 9.47 8.17 -7.54
N LEU A 73 10.35 9.12 -7.24
CA LEU A 73 11.76 9.07 -7.67
C LEU A 73 12.47 7.85 -7.10
N LEU A 74 12.26 7.55 -5.82
CA LEU A 74 12.81 6.37 -5.16
C LEU A 74 12.29 5.08 -5.83
N GLY A 75 10.99 4.96 -6.07
CA GLY A 75 10.40 3.78 -6.70
C GLY A 75 10.89 3.52 -8.12
N VAL A 76 11.02 4.59 -8.93
CA VAL A 76 11.61 4.49 -10.28
C VAL A 76 13.10 4.13 -10.20
N THR A 77 13.83 4.65 -9.23
CA THR A 77 15.25 4.31 -9.03
C THR A 77 15.42 2.85 -8.64
N VAL A 78 14.63 2.37 -7.70
CA VAL A 78 14.61 0.97 -7.26
C VAL A 78 14.22 0.05 -8.43
N GLU A 79 13.22 0.44 -9.22
CA GLU A 79 12.83 -0.32 -10.42
C GLU A 79 14.00 -0.42 -11.40
N ARG A 80 14.63 0.69 -11.74
CA ARG A 80 15.70 0.73 -12.76
C ARG A 80 16.96 -0.02 -12.34
N ILE A 81 17.34 0.08 -11.06
CA ILE A 81 18.62 -0.47 -10.56
C ILE A 81 18.44 -1.94 -10.13
N ALA A 82 17.36 -2.25 -9.39
CA ALA A 82 17.20 -3.55 -8.77
C ALA A 82 16.28 -4.50 -9.55
N TYR A 83 15.15 -4.01 -10.07
CA TYR A 83 14.14 -4.89 -10.69
C TYR A 83 14.29 -5.05 -12.20
N ARG A 84 14.65 -3.98 -12.90
CA ARG A 84 14.76 -4.01 -14.37
C ARG A 84 15.77 -5.03 -14.89
N PRO A 85 16.97 -5.21 -14.28
CA PRO A 85 17.91 -6.23 -14.70
C PRO A 85 17.42 -7.68 -14.49
N LEU A 86 16.46 -7.87 -13.58
CA LEU A 86 15.97 -9.18 -13.15
C LEU A 86 14.63 -9.58 -13.80
N ARG A 87 14.16 -8.86 -14.83
CA ARG A 87 12.84 -9.12 -15.43
C ARG A 87 12.72 -10.48 -16.12
N GLU A 88 13.85 -11.05 -16.56
CA GLU A 88 13.93 -12.38 -17.19
C GLU A 88 14.52 -13.43 -16.24
N ALA A 89 14.88 -13.02 -15.01
CA ALA A 89 15.43 -13.91 -14.01
C ALA A 89 14.34 -14.75 -13.34
N PRO A 90 14.70 -15.89 -12.73
CA PRO A 90 13.75 -16.69 -11.95
C PRO A 90 13.10 -15.88 -10.82
N SER A 91 11.83 -16.17 -10.52
CA SER A 91 11.04 -15.46 -9.48
C SER A 91 11.75 -15.39 -8.13
N LEU A 92 12.55 -16.41 -7.79
CA LEU A 92 13.33 -16.48 -6.55
C LEU A 92 14.41 -15.38 -6.50
N ALA A 93 15.10 -15.11 -7.60
CA ALA A 93 16.10 -14.03 -7.67
C ALA A 93 15.46 -12.65 -7.46
N VAL A 94 14.30 -12.42 -8.05
CA VAL A 94 13.51 -11.18 -7.84
C VAL A 94 13.09 -11.05 -6.39
N LEU A 95 12.63 -12.13 -5.77
CA LEU A 95 12.20 -12.16 -4.36
C LEU A 95 13.36 -11.81 -3.42
N ILE A 96 14.52 -12.46 -3.59
CA ILE A 96 15.72 -12.21 -2.75
C ILE A 96 16.17 -10.76 -2.92
N THR A 97 16.20 -10.25 -4.16
CA THR A 97 16.56 -8.85 -4.41
C THR A 97 15.58 -7.88 -3.75
N ALA A 98 14.26 -8.16 -3.80
CA ALA A 98 13.26 -7.34 -3.13
C ALA A 98 13.49 -7.25 -1.62
N ILE A 99 13.81 -8.39 -0.98
CA ILE A 99 14.17 -8.45 0.44
C ILE A 99 15.47 -7.67 0.70
N GLY A 100 16.48 -7.84 -0.15
CA GLY A 100 17.76 -7.13 -0.03
C GLY A 100 17.58 -5.59 -0.12
N VAL A 101 16.77 -5.11 -1.07
CA VAL A 101 16.43 -3.67 -1.19
C VAL A 101 15.67 -3.19 0.05
N SER A 102 14.73 -3.99 0.57
CA SER A 102 14.00 -3.67 1.80
C SER A 102 14.96 -3.44 2.97
N TYR A 103 15.84 -4.39 3.27
CA TYR A 103 16.83 -4.24 4.33
C TYR A 103 17.79 -3.08 4.08
N LEU A 104 18.22 -2.86 2.84
CA LEU A 104 19.08 -1.71 2.50
C LEU A 104 18.41 -0.39 2.87
N LEU A 105 17.13 -0.20 2.48
CA LEU A 105 16.39 1.03 2.80
C LEU A 105 16.21 1.22 4.30
N GLN A 106 15.91 0.15 5.06
CA GLN A 106 15.79 0.18 6.50
C GLN A 106 17.11 0.57 7.17
N GLN A 107 18.24 -0.03 6.76
CA GLN A 107 19.55 0.28 7.33
C GLN A 107 20.00 1.70 6.98
N VAL A 108 19.78 2.17 5.75
CA VAL A 108 20.03 3.56 5.36
C VAL A 108 19.20 4.53 6.20
N ALA A 109 17.92 4.22 6.42
CA ALA A 109 17.05 5.04 7.27
C ALA A 109 17.53 5.07 8.74
N GLN A 110 18.00 3.94 9.28
CA GLN A 110 18.57 3.89 10.63
C GLN A 110 19.86 4.73 10.76
N LEU A 111 20.72 4.68 9.77
CA LEU A 111 21.95 5.48 9.76
C LEU A 111 21.64 6.97 9.62
N ALA A 112 20.71 7.34 8.76
CA ALA A 112 20.36 8.73 8.49
C ALA A 112 19.52 9.37 9.61
N TRP A 113 18.58 8.63 10.22
CA TRP A 113 17.55 9.17 11.13
C TRP A 113 17.52 8.53 12.50
N THR A 114 18.42 7.62 12.80
CA THR A 114 18.52 6.82 14.02
C THR A 114 17.41 5.77 14.17
N SER A 115 17.61 4.80 15.06
CA SER A 115 16.62 3.75 15.37
C SER A 115 15.54 4.21 16.33
N ASN A 116 15.70 5.37 16.96
CA ASN A 116 14.78 5.83 17.99
C ASN A 116 13.42 6.22 17.39
N PRO A 117 12.31 5.74 17.97
CA PRO A 117 10.97 6.14 17.55
C PRO A 117 10.77 7.65 17.63
N LYS A 118 10.17 8.23 16.60
CA LYS A 118 9.82 9.65 16.54
C LYS A 118 8.31 9.80 16.66
N SER A 119 7.86 10.81 17.40
CA SER A 119 6.43 11.16 17.48
C SER A 119 6.01 11.90 16.22
N PHE A 120 5.09 11.31 15.46
CA PHE A 120 4.55 11.87 14.23
C PHE A 120 3.35 12.78 14.53
N THR A 121 3.36 13.98 13.99
CA THR A 121 2.21 14.90 14.08
C THR A 121 1.21 14.57 12.98
N SER A 122 -0.05 14.31 13.34
CA SER A 122 -1.10 14.02 12.36
C SER A 122 -1.25 15.17 11.34
N VAL A 123 -1.32 14.82 10.05
CA VAL A 123 -1.50 15.80 8.95
C VAL A 123 -2.87 16.49 9.00
N VAL A 124 -3.81 15.96 9.77
CA VAL A 124 -5.14 16.54 10.02
C VAL A 124 -5.29 17.06 11.47
N ALA A 125 -4.16 17.29 12.16
CA ALA A 125 -4.15 17.79 13.52
C ALA A 125 -4.93 19.14 13.63
N GLY A 126 -5.67 19.30 14.73
CA GLY A 126 -6.47 20.51 15.00
C GLY A 126 -7.93 20.44 14.55
N LEU A 127 -8.34 19.44 13.81
CA LEU A 127 -9.76 19.19 13.51
C LEU A 127 -10.42 18.43 14.67
N LYS A 128 -11.62 18.86 15.04
CA LYS A 128 -12.36 18.22 16.13
C LYS A 128 -12.93 16.87 15.68
N PRO A 129 -12.86 15.82 16.51
CA PRO A 129 -13.48 14.53 16.20
C PRO A 129 -15.00 14.70 16.05
N ILE A 130 -15.60 13.88 15.20
CA ILE A 130 -17.03 13.85 14.98
C ILE A 130 -17.67 13.01 16.07
N SER A 131 -18.45 13.62 16.95
CA SER A 131 -19.24 12.92 17.96
C SER A 131 -20.67 12.72 17.48
N LEU A 132 -21.11 11.47 17.48
CA LEU A 132 -22.46 11.04 17.12
C LEU A 132 -23.15 10.44 18.35
N PHE A 133 -24.48 10.45 18.38
CA PHE A 133 -25.31 9.87 19.45
C PHE A 133 -24.94 10.42 20.84
N ASP A 134 -24.98 11.74 21.03
CA ASP A 134 -24.66 12.43 22.29
C ASP A 134 -23.29 12.02 22.90
N GLY A 135 -22.29 11.83 22.02
CA GLY A 135 -20.92 11.50 22.43
C GLY A 135 -20.65 10.01 22.66
N GLN A 136 -21.63 9.13 22.47
CA GLN A 136 -21.43 7.67 22.62
C GLN A 136 -20.58 7.05 21.51
N LEU A 137 -20.49 7.70 20.35
CA LEU A 137 -19.64 7.29 19.23
C LEU A 137 -18.78 8.48 18.79
N THR A 138 -17.48 8.37 19.00
CA THR A 138 -16.51 9.37 18.55
C THR A 138 -15.68 8.81 17.39
N ILE A 139 -15.74 9.48 16.25
CA ILE A 139 -14.97 9.11 15.05
C ILE A 139 -13.87 10.14 14.88
N SER A 140 -12.62 9.70 14.80
CA SER A 140 -11.50 10.60 14.55
C SER A 140 -11.55 11.14 13.12
N VAL A 141 -11.05 12.34 12.91
CA VAL A 141 -11.02 12.95 11.57
C VAL A 141 -10.06 12.19 10.66
N GLU A 142 -8.97 11.66 11.22
CA GLU A 142 -8.05 10.77 10.52
C GLU A 142 -8.76 9.59 9.87
N THR A 143 -9.70 8.97 10.60
CA THR A 143 -10.54 7.87 10.09
C THR A 143 -11.34 8.29 8.88
N VAL A 144 -12.04 9.41 8.95
CA VAL A 144 -12.89 9.91 7.86
C VAL A 144 -12.03 10.26 6.64
N VAL A 145 -10.95 11.00 6.85
CA VAL A 145 -10.02 11.40 5.77
C VAL A 145 -9.40 10.16 5.11
N THR A 146 -9.00 9.15 5.89
CA THR A 146 -8.40 7.92 5.36
C THR A 146 -9.39 7.15 4.49
N ILE A 147 -10.62 6.98 4.94
CA ILE A 147 -11.67 6.29 4.17
C ILE A 147 -11.97 7.03 2.87
N ILE A 148 -12.17 8.36 2.93
CA ILE A 148 -12.46 9.18 1.76
C ILE A 148 -11.28 9.12 0.78
N ALA A 149 -10.06 9.32 1.26
CA ALA A 149 -8.86 9.25 0.42
C ALA A 149 -8.74 7.89 -0.27
N CYS A 150 -8.99 6.80 0.44
CA CYS A 150 -8.93 5.44 -0.10
C CYS A 150 -9.95 5.24 -1.24
N VAL A 151 -11.20 5.65 -1.04
CA VAL A 151 -12.27 5.52 -2.06
C VAL A 151 -11.96 6.40 -3.28
N VAL A 152 -11.54 7.64 -3.07
CA VAL A 152 -11.18 8.57 -4.15
C VAL A 152 -9.99 8.04 -4.96
N ILE A 153 -8.94 7.60 -4.29
CA ILE A 153 -7.75 7.03 -4.95
C ILE A 153 -8.10 5.78 -5.74
N MET A 154 -8.92 4.87 -5.18
CA MET A 154 -9.40 3.69 -5.90
C MET A 154 -10.17 4.09 -7.17
N ALA A 155 -11.09 5.05 -7.08
CA ALA A 155 -11.87 5.50 -8.22
C ALA A 155 -10.99 6.15 -9.30
N VAL A 156 -10.02 6.98 -8.90
CA VAL A 156 -9.03 7.60 -9.79
C VAL A 156 -8.17 6.55 -10.48
N LEU A 157 -7.72 5.51 -9.74
CA LEU A 157 -6.93 4.43 -10.33
C LEU A 157 -7.72 3.60 -11.34
N ILE A 158 -8.97 3.25 -11.03
CA ILE A 158 -9.84 2.53 -11.97
C ILE A 158 -10.04 3.37 -13.24
N TRP A 159 -10.32 4.66 -13.08
CA TRP A 159 -10.46 5.56 -14.23
C TRP A 159 -9.15 5.67 -15.02
N PHE A 160 -8.01 5.82 -14.34
CA PHE A 160 -6.69 5.94 -14.97
C PHE A 160 -6.31 4.68 -15.76
N VAL A 161 -6.57 3.50 -15.22
CA VAL A 161 -6.21 2.24 -15.91
C VAL A 161 -7.09 2.00 -17.14
N ASN A 162 -8.37 2.44 -17.10
CA ASN A 162 -9.33 2.10 -18.14
C ASN A 162 -9.49 3.18 -19.25
N ASN A 163 -9.04 4.42 -19.03
CA ASN A 163 -9.35 5.51 -19.98
C ASN A 163 -8.12 6.09 -20.69
N PRO A 164 -7.03 6.56 -20.01
CA PRO A 164 -5.87 7.13 -20.69
C PRO A 164 -5.07 6.10 -21.50
N PRO A 165 -4.37 6.55 -22.57
CA PRO A 165 -3.47 5.68 -23.34
C PRO A 165 -2.41 4.97 -22.48
N ALA A 166 -1.92 5.63 -21.43
CA ALA A 166 -0.97 5.05 -20.47
C ALA A 166 -1.59 3.87 -19.69
N GLY A 167 -2.88 3.97 -19.31
CA GLY A 167 -3.60 2.87 -18.66
C GLY A 167 -3.81 1.69 -19.60
N HIS A 168 -4.22 1.94 -20.84
CA HIS A 168 -4.34 0.88 -21.87
C HIS A 168 -2.98 0.22 -22.17
N ALA A 169 -1.88 0.98 -22.18
CA ALA A 169 -0.54 0.42 -22.30
C ALA A 169 -0.19 -0.50 -21.12
N MET A 170 -0.58 -0.12 -19.89
CA MET A 170 -0.43 -0.98 -18.72
C MET A 170 -1.22 -2.29 -18.84
N LEU A 171 -2.48 -2.23 -19.30
CA LEU A 171 -3.30 -3.41 -19.53
C LEU A 171 -2.69 -4.32 -20.60
N ALA A 172 -2.25 -3.76 -21.73
CA ALA A 172 -1.59 -4.51 -22.80
C ALA A 172 -0.31 -5.23 -22.29
N VAL A 173 0.55 -4.53 -21.55
CA VAL A 173 1.77 -5.10 -20.96
C VAL A 173 1.44 -6.18 -19.92
N SER A 174 0.33 -6.07 -19.20
CA SER A 174 -0.09 -7.06 -18.21
C SER A 174 -0.54 -8.38 -18.82
N GLU A 175 -1.11 -8.35 -20.03
CA GLU A 175 -1.57 -9.53 -20.77
C GLU A 175 -0.42 -10.21 -21.52
N ASP A 176 0.33 -9.46 -22.34
CA ASP A 176 1.49 -9.97 -23.07
C ASP A 176 2.48 -8.85 -23.39
N ARG A 177 3.69 -8.95 -22.80
CA ARG A 177 4.77 -7.96 -23.00
C ARG A 177 5.29 -7.96 -24.44
N GLY A 178 5.42 -9.13 -25.05
CA GLY A 178 5.94 -9.28 -26.41
C GLY A 178 4.98 -8.70 -27.43
N ALA A 179 3.70 -9.07 -27.35
CA ALA A 179 2.65 -8.52 -28.21
C ALA A 179 2.52 -7.00 -28.03
N ALA A 180 2.53 -6.49 -26.79
CA ALA A 180 2.48 -5.06 -26.54
C ALA A 180 3.65 -4.30 -27.16
N GLN A 181 4.87 -4.86 -27.11
CA GLN A 181 6.05 -4.28 -27.73
C GLN A 181 5.94 -4.24 -29.26
N LEU A 182 5.42 -5.31 -29.89
CA LEU A 182 5.18 -5.35 -31.34
C LEU A 182 4.15 -4.30 -31.78
N MET A 183 3.20 -3.96 -30.91
CA MET A 183 2.20 -2.89 -31.15
C MET A 183 2.74 -1.49 -30.83
N GLY A 184 4.05 -1.33 -30.56
CA GLY A 184 4.70 -0.05 -30.32
C GLY A 184 4.62 0.45 -28.86
N VAL A 185 4.14 -0.35 -27.92
CA VAL A 185 4.12 0.04 -26.50
C VAL A 185 5.52 -0.04 -25.91
N ASN A 186 5.97 1.05 -25.27
CA ASN A 186 7.24 1.04 -24.54
C ASN A 186 7.07 0.34 -23.18
N VAL A 187 7.33 -0.98 -23.15
CA VAL A 187 7.20 -1.83 -21.97
C VAL A 187 8.01 -1.30 -20.78
N ASN A 188 9.23 -0.79 -21.03
CA ASN A 188 10.08 -0.26 -19.98
C ASN A 188 9.48 0.97 -19.31
N ALA A 189 9.02 1.93 -20.10
CA ALA A 189 8.37 3.14 -19.58
C ALA A 189 7.08 2.81 -18.85
N THR A 190 6.29 1.85 -19.35
CA THR A 190 5.03 1.42 -18.74
C THR A 190 5.26 0.78 -17.36
N ILE A 191 6.27 -0.09 -17.22
CA ILE A 191 6.59 -0.70 -15.92
C ILE A 191 7.15 0.35 -14.96
N SER A 192 8.06 1.25 -15.41
CA SER A 192 8.56 2.34 -14.57
C SER A 192 7.44 3.27 -14.08
N LEU A 193 6.45 3.57 -14.95
CA LEU A 193 5.27 4.36 -14.58
C LEU A 193 4.42 3.64 -13.52
N THR A 194 4.30 2.32 -13.61
CA THR A 194 3.59 1.51 -12.60
C THR A 194 4.26 1.59 -11.24
N PHE A 195 5.59 1.48 -11.18
CA PHE A 195 6.36 1.68 -9.94
C PHE A 195 6.24 3.10 -9.40
N ALA A 196 6.23 4.10 -10.29
CA ALA A 196 6.03 5.50 -9.93
C ALA A 196 4.68 5.72 -9.22
N ILE A 197 3.59 5.22 -9.81
CA ILE A 197 2.23 5.32 -9.25
C ILE A 197 2.15 4.55 -7.91
N GLY A 198 2.62 3.30 -7.87
CA GLY A 198 2.62 2.51 -6.65
C GLY A 198 3.37 3.20 -5.51
N SER A 199 4.54 3.78 -5.80
CA SER A 199 5.35 4.50 -4.81
C SER A 199 4.71 5.82 -4.35
N ALA A 200 4.02 6.54 -5.24
CA ALA A 200 3.24 7.72 -4.88
C ALA A 200 2.09 7.35 -3.91
N LEU A 201 1.42 6.23 -4.17
CA LEU A 201 0.39 5.70 -3.26
C LEU A 201 0.95 5.29 -1.90
N ALA A 202 2.15 4.68 -1.88
CA ALA A 202 2.85 4.34 -0.64
C ALA A 202 3.13 5.59 0.22
N ALA A 203 3.49 6.71 -0.39
CA ALA A 203 3.69 7.98 0.32
C ALA A 203 2.42 8.48 1.01
N VAL A 204 1.29 8.45 0.30
CA VAL A 204 -0.01 8.85 0.87
C VAL A 204 -0.42 7.89 1.99
N ALA A 205 -0.29 6.57 1.76
CA ALA A 205 -0.59 5.56 2.76
C ALA A 205 0.28 5.72 4.02
N GLY A 206 1.56 6.06 3.87
CA GLY A 206 2.48 6.34 4.97
C GLY A 206 2.07 7.53 5.81
N ALA A 207 1.68 8.65 5.16
CA ALA A 207 1.18 9.83 5.85
C ALA A 207 -0.08 9.55 6.66
N LEU A 208 -1.04 8.80 6.10
CA LEU A 208 -2.28 8.43 6.77
C LEU A 208 -2.06 7.39 7.88
N LEU A 209 -1.18 6.40 7.65
CA LEU A 209 -0.79 5.40 8.65
C LEU A 209 -0.21 6.08 9.89
N CYS A 210 0.80 6.95 9.71
CA CYS A 210 1.47 7.63 10.81
C CYS A 210 0.59 8.71 11.46
N SER A 211 -0.42 9.25 10.76
CA SER A 211 -1.43 10.12 11.37
C SER A 211 -2.35 9.35 12.32
N SER A 212 -2.69 8.10 11.97
CA SER A 212 -3.51 7.23 12.83
C SER A 212 -2.71 6.55 13.94
N TYR A 213 -1.44 6.23 13.67
CA TYR A 213 -0.51 5.59 14.62
C TYR A 213 0.76 6.46 14.73
N PRO A 214 0.81 7.40 15.70
CA PRO A 214 1.79 8.49 15.74
C PRO A 214 3.19 8.03 16.16
N THR A 215 3.65 6.89 15.67
CA THR A 215 4.98 6.35 15.92
C THR A 215 5.68 6.07 14.60
N LEU A 216 6.80 6.77 14.38
CA LEU A 216 7.63 6.62 13.17
C LEU A 216 9.00 6.09 13.55
N GLN A 217 9.37 4.96 12.94
CA GLN A 217 10.68 4.32 13.09
C GLN A 217 11.09 3.65 11.77
N PRO A 218 12.37 3.29 11.57
CA PRO A 218 12.84 2.72 10.30
C PRO A 218 12.16 1.41 9.87
N THR A 219 11.43 0.75 10.75
CA THR A 219 10.66 -0.47 10.46
C THR A 219 9.15 -0.24 10.36
N THR A 220 8.67 1.01 10.46
CA THR A 220 7.23 1.34 10.50
C THR A 220 6.44 0.78 9.30
N GLY A 221 7.05 0.69 8.12
CA GLY A 221 6.39 0.18 6.92
C GLY A 221 6.41 -1.34 6.76
N ALA A 222 7.26 -2.06 7.51
CA ALA A 222 7.49 -3.49 7.30
C ALA A 222 6.23 -4.33 7.51
N MET A 223 5.65 -4.30 8.73
CA MET A 223 4.44 -5.10 9.04
C MET A 223 3.20 -4.64 8.26
N PRO A 224 2.88 -3.34 8.17
CA PRO A 224 1.79 -2.88 7.31
C PRO A 224 1.99 -3.27 5.84
N GLY A 225 3.23 -3.24 5.34
CA GLY A 225 3.57 -3.69 3.99
C GLY A 225 3.24 -5.17 3.78
N ILE A 226 3.67 -6.05 4.67
CA ILE A 226 3.37 -7.49 4.59
C ILE A 226 1.85 -7.73 4.68
N LYS A 227 1.16 -7.10 5.62
CA LYS A 227 -0.30 -7.24 5.76
C LYS A 227 -1.06 -6.74 4.53
N ALA A 228 -0.62 -5.65 3.93
CA ALA A 228 -1.23 -5.14 2.70
C ALA A 228 -0.95 -6.05 1.49
N PHE A 229 0.23 -6.69 1.42
CA PHE A 229 0.48 -7.75 0.45
C PHE A 229 -0.51 -8.92 0.65
N VAL A 230 -0.69 -9.37 1.90
CA VAL A 230 -1.71 -10.37 2.27
C VAL A 230 -3.10 -9.92 1.79
N ALA A 231 -3.46 -8.66 2.02
CA ALA A 231 -4.73 -8.08 1.58
C ALA A 231 -4.89 -8.10 0.05
N ALA A 232 -3.82 -7.77 -0.69
CA ALA A 232 -3.83 -7.83 -2.15
C ALA A 232 -4.02 -9.26 -2.68
N VAL A 233 -3.36 -10.24 -2.06
CA VAL A 233 -3.50 -11.67 -2.41
C VAL A 233 -4.90 -12.18 -2.03
N PHE A 234 -5.37 -11.87 -0.83
CA PHE A 234 -6.71 -12.20 -0.35
C PHE A 234 -7.80 -11.66 -1.26
N GLY A 235 -7.67 -10.40 -1.67
CA GLY A 235 -8.61 -9.75 -2.59
C GLY A 235 -8.55 -10.27 -4.01
N GLY A 236 -7.40 -10.81 -4.43
CA GLY A 236 -7.09 -11.25 -5.79
C GLY A 236 -6.09 -10.32 -6.44
N ILE A 237 -4.81 -10.67 -6.34
CA ILE A 237 -3.70 -9.85 -6.80
C ILE A 237 -3.82 -9.56 -8.31
N GLY A 238 -3.64 -8.28 -8.69
CA GLY A 238 -3.86 -7.80 -10.06
C GLY A 238 -5.27 -7.22 -10.31
N SER A 239 -6.19 -7.35 -9.35
CA SER A 239 -7.53 -6.73 -9.40
C SER A 239 -7.58 -5.53 -8.45
N ILE A 240 -7.73 -4.30 -9.00
CA ILE A 240 -7.82 -3.06 -8.18
C ILE A 240 -9.00 -3.14 -7.20
N PRO A 241 -10.25 -3.49 -7.62
CA PRO A 241 -11.35 -3.65 -6.67
C PRO A 241 -11.13 -4.80 -5.68
N GLY A 242 -10.44 -5.86 -6.12
CA GLY A 242 -10.06 -6.98 -5.25
C GLY A 242 -9.15 -6.54 -4.11
N ALA A 243 -8.06 -5.86 -4.43
CA ALA A 243 -7.11 -5.36 -3.43
C ALA A 243 -7.77 -4.38 -2.43
N PHE A 244 -8.66 -3.52 -2.92
CA PHE A 244 -9.43 -2.61 -2.07
C PHE A 244 -10.31 -3.39 -1.08
N LEU A 245 -11.14 -4.31 -1.56
CA LEU A 245 -12.01 -5.13 -0.70
C LEU A 245 -11.18 -6.00 0.26
N GLY A 246 -10.09 -6.59 -0.24
CA GLY A 246 -9.18 -7.38 0.59
C GLY A 246 -8.58 -6.56 1.74
N GLY A 247 -8.15 -5.32 1.47
CA GLY A 247 -7.66 -4.40 2.48
C GLY A 247 -8.69 -4.06 3.54
N ILE A 248 -9.90 -3.67 3.13
CA ILE A 248 -10.99 -3.33 4.04
C ILE A 248 -11.35 -4.54 4.93
N LEU A 249 -11.56 -5.71 4.33
CA LEU A 249 -11.93 -6.92 5.07
C LEU A 249 -10.84 -7.32 6.07
N LEU A 250 -9.57 -7.25 5.66
CA LEU A 250 -8.44 -7.61 6.50
C LEU A 250 -8.31 -6.66 7.69
N GLY A 251 -8.49 -5.35 7.50
CA GLY A 251 -8.50 -4.38 8.60
C GLY A 251 -9.66 -4.58 9.57
N ILE A 252 -10.85 -4.95 9.08
CA ILE A 252 -11.99 -5.30 9.93
C ILE A 252 -11.67 -6.57 10.75
N ILE A 253 -11.17 -7.63 10.11
CA ILE A 253 -10.81 -8.88 10.78
C ILE A 253 -9.75 -8.62 11.85
N GLU A 254 -8.71 -7.87 11.54
CA GLU A 254 -7.64 -7.54 12.49
C GLU A 254 -8.19 -6.75 13.69
N ASN A 255 -9.00 -5.71 13.44
CA ASN A 255 -9.51 -4.87 14.52
C ASN A 255 -10.51 -5.61 15.41
N LEU A 256 -11.38 -6.44 14.84
CA LEU A 256 -12.30 -7.27 15.61
C LEU A 256 -11.54 -8.35 16.40
N SER A 257 -10.49 -8.93 15.81
CA SER A 257 -9.62 -9.89 16.52
C SER A 257 -8.92 -9.26 17.71
N LYS A 258 -8.42 -8.02 17.58
CA LYS A 258 -7.85 -7.26 18.70
C LYS A 258 -8.86 -6.96 19.80
N ALA A 259 -10.10 -6.66 19.42
CA ALA A 259 -11.15 -6.27 20.35
C ALA A 259 -11.76 -7.45 21.12
N TYR A 260 -11.95 -8.60 20.48
CA TYR A 260 -12.73 -9.71 21.03
C TYR A 260 -11.90 -10.96 21.37
N ILE A 261 -10.71 -11.13 20.80
CA ILE A 261 -9.90 -12.33 20.98
C ILE A 261 -8.60 -11.96 21.73
N SER A 262 -7.64 -11.36 21.04
CA SER A 262 -6.38 -10.94 21.62
C SER A 262 -5.62 -10.02 20.66
N THR A 263 -5.02 -8.97 21.22
CA THR A 263 -4.12 -8.09 20.45
C THR A 263 -2.88 -8.84 19.95
N GLN A 264 -2.35 -9.77 20.74
CA GLN A 264 -1.16 -10.55 20.38
C GLN A 264 -1.43 -11.59 19.28
N LEU A 265 -2.65 -12.15 19.24
CA LEU A 265 -3.04 -13.15 18.26
C LEU A 265 -3.63 -12.54 16.98
N SER A 266 -3.88 -11.24 16.94
CA SER A 266 -4.53 -10.58 15.80
C SER A 266 -3.78 -10.81 14.49
N ASP A 267 -2.44 -10.74 14.52
CA ASP A 267 -1.60 -10.96 13.35
C ASP A 267 -1.67 -12.42 12.88
N ALA A 268 -1.62 -13.37 13.81
CA ALA A 268 -1.77 -14.79 13.50
C ALA A 268 -3.13 -15.08 12.84
N ILE A 269 -4.21 -14.47 13.33
CA ILE A 269 -5.56 -14.61 12.75
C ILE A 269 -5.60 -14.06 11.33
N VAL A 270 -5.01 -12.89 11.09
CA VAL A 270 -4.92 -12.29 9.75
C VAL A 270 -4.22 -13.23 8.75
N PHE A 271 -3.06 -13.79 9.14
CA PHE A 271 -2.35 -14.74 8.27
C PHE A 271 -3.07 -16.07 8.13
N LEU A 272 -3.74 -16.56 9.18
CA LEU A 272 -4.57 -17.77 9.11
C LEU A 272 -5.72 -17.60 8.12
N VAL A 273 -6.41 -16.47 8.15
CA VAL A 273 -7.50 -16.17 7.20
C VAL A 273 -6.97 -16.18 5.76
N LEU A 274 -5.77 -15.62 5.51
CA LEU A 274 -5.16 -15.71 4.19
C LEU A 274 -4.97 -17.17 3.76
N VAL A 275 -4.37 -18.00 4.62
CA VAL A 275 -4.12 -19.42 4.32
C VAL A 275 -5.42 -20.15 3.99
N VAL A 276 -6.45 -19.97 4.81
CA VAL A 276 -7.78 -20.56 4.57
C VAL A 276 -8.36 -20.11 3.22
N VAL A 277 -8.31 -18.83 2.92
CA VAL A 277 -8.83 -18.30 1.65
C VAL A 277 -8.06 -18.85 0.45
N LEU A 278 -6.74 -18.93 0.52
CA LEU A 278 -5.94 -19.51 -0.57
C LEU A 278 -6.18 -21.00 -0.79
N ILE A 279 -6.48 -21.76 0.27
CA ILE A 279 -6.86 -23.17 0.15
C ILE A 279 -8.21 -23.32 -0.56
N VAL A 280 -9.19 -22.47 -0.19
CA VAL A 280 -10.56 -22.53 -0.73
C VAL A 280 -10.63 -21.88 -2.13
N LYS A 281 -9.96 -20.74 -2.31
CA LYS A 281 -10.00 -19.96 -3.55
C LYS A 281 -8.62 -19.38 -3.87
N PRO A 282 -7.74 -20.12 -4.52
CA PRO A 282 -6.34 -19.75 -4.77
C PRO A 282 -6.18 -18.48 -5.62
N THR A 283 -7.21 -18.04 -6.33
CA THR A 283 -7.21 -16.79 -7.08
C THR A 283 -7.55 -15.56 -6.24
N GLY A 284 -7.89 -15.73 -4.95
CA GLY A 284 -8.44 -14.68 -4.10
C GLY A 284 -9.91 -14.37 -4.42
N LEU A 285 -10.49 -13.37 -3.73
CA LEU A 285 -11.93 -13.08 -3.81
C LEU A 285 -12.39 -12.63 -5.21
N LEU A 286 -11.66 -11.74 -5.86
CA LEU A 286 -11.97 -11.14 -7.18
C LEU A 286 -10.86 -11.34 -8.21
N GLY A 287 -9.96 -12.31 -8.00
CA GLY A 287 -8.90 -12.64 -8.95
C GLY A 287 -9.44 -13.34 -10.20
N LYS A 288 -8.86 -13.02 -11.36
CA LYS A 288 -9.17 -13.69 -12.63
C LYS A 288 -8.48 -15.05 -12.67
N LYS A 289 -9.15 -16.07 -13.19
CA LYS A 289 -8.50 -17.36 -13.51
C LYS A 289 -7.51 -17.12 -14.65
N VAL A 290 -6.25 -17.45 -14.45
CA VAL A 290 -5.25 -17.46 -15.51
C VAL A 290 -5.53 -18.70 -16.36
N ASN A 291 -6.09 -18.53 -17.54
CA ASN A 291 -6.13 -19.60 -18.54
C ASN A 291 -4.72 -19.73 -19.09
N VAL A 292 -4.01 -20.77 -18.67
CA VAL A 292 -2.75 -21.16 -19.33
C VAL A 292 -3.13 -21.59 -20.74
N LYS A 293 -2.82 -20.75 -21.73
CA LYS A 293 -2.87 -21.18 -23.12
C LYS A 293 -1.74 -22.18 -23.29
N VAL A 294 -2.11 -23.44 -23.49
CA VAL A 294 -1.22 -24.55 -23.88
C VAL A 294 -0.74 -24.30 -25.30
#